data_54bcaea65228fb49b37a96f8bb1adc81
#
_entry.id   54bcaea65228fb49b37a96f8bb1adc81
#
_cell.length_a   1.000
_cell.length_b   1.000
_cell.length_c   1.000
_cell.angle_alpha   90.00
_cell.angle_beta   90.00
_cell.angle_gamma   90.00
#
_symmetry.space_group_name_H-M   'P 1'
#
loop_
_entity.id
_entity.type
_entity.pdbx_description
1 polymer ?
#
loop_
_entity_poly.entity_id
_entity_poly.type
_entity_poly.pdbx_seq_one_letter_code
_entity_poly.pdbx_strand_id
1 'polypeptide(L)'
;MRLRHDPAWLARASRPDEFGRVAVLLGGDSSEREISLLTGQAVLEALGRRGVDAEAFDPSERPLQELLQRRIERVWIALHGPGGEDGTVQGALEYLGIPYTGSGVMGSAIGMDKLRTKRLAKAVGVMTPEAMPLTGPPDFELAIERLRLPLIVKPGSQGSSVGMTKVERAEQLPGAYAAARAVDRVVFAESWVTGAEYTLALLKGEALPSIRIETPRAFYDYEAKYLREDTRYVCPSGLSGPAERHLASLALAAFEAAGAEGWGRADFMVDGAGRPLLIEINTVPGMTGHSLVPMAARAAGIDFDELVLRVLETSFVRRPAVPGRKESR
;
A
#
# COMPACT_ATOMS: atom_id res chain seq x y z
N MET A 1 20.83 12.94 1.47
CA MET A 1 20.38 11.77 2.25
C MET A 1 21.10 10.54 1.70
N ARG A 2 21.87 9.84 2.50
CA ARG A 2 22.63 8.66 2.03
C ARG A 2 21.68 7.48 2.09
N LEU A 3 21.40 6.83 0.94
CA LEU A 3 20.92 5.46 0.94
C LEU A 3 22.07 4.63 1.57
N ARG A 4 21.99 4.46 2.86
CA ARG A 4 22.85 3.54 3.56
C ARG A 4 22.23 2.17 3.38
N HIS A 5 22.83 1.36 2.51
CA HIS A 5 22.89 -0.06 2.80
C HIS A 5 23.75 -0.20 4.07
N ASP A 6 23.22 0.30 5.19
CA ASP A 6 23.86 0.12 6.47
C ASP A 6 23.56 -1.30 6.90
N PRO A 7 24.60 -2.16 7.04
CA PRO A 7 24.40 -3.51 7.60
C PRO A 7 23.69 -3.48 8.96
N ALA A 8 23.66 -2.33 9.65
CA ALA A 8 22.98 -2.17 10.92
C ALA A 8 21.45 -2.19 10.83
N TRP A 9 20.82 -1.84 9.70
CA TRP A 9 19.37 -2.03 9.61
C TRP A 9 18.97 -3.48 9.25
N LEU A 10 19.91 -4.25 8.69
CA LEU A 10 19.84 -5.71 8.62
C LEU A 10 20.07 -6.35 10.00
N ALA A 11 20.42 -5.52 11.04
CA ALA A 11 20.60 -6.00 12.37
C ALA A 11 19.30 -6.65 12.88
N ARG A 12 19.48 -7.77 13.49
CA ARG A 12 18.62 -8.72 14.15
C ARG A 12 17.20 -8.23 14.42
N ALA A 13 16.21 -8.89 13.84
CA ALA A 13 14.82 -8.80 14.28
C ALA A 13 14.68 -9.08 15.77
N SER A 14 13.70 -8.41 16.40
CA SER A 14 13.36 -8.63 17.80
C SER A 14 13.09 -10.09 18.10
N ARG A 15 13.33 -10.50 19.34
CA ARG A 15 13.04 -11.88 19.74
C ARG A 15 11.53 -12.13 19.76
N PRO A 16 11.07 -13.36 19.46
CA PRO A 16 9.65 -13.69 19.38
C PRO A 16 8.87 -13.34 20.66
N ASP A 17 9.47 -13.53 21.82
CA ASP A 17 8.90 -13.25 23.14
C ASP A 17 8.68 -11.74 23.42
N GLU A 18 9.35 -10.85 22.70
CA GLU A 18 9.19 -9.40 22.85
C GLU A 18 7.88 -8.89 22.23
N PHE A 19 7.26 -9.67 21.35
CA PHE A 19 6.00 -9.28 20.71
C PHE A 19 4.77 -9.55 21.57
N GLY A 20 4.84 -10.45 22.55
CA GLY A 20 3.68 -10.94 23.28
C GLY A 20 2.72 -11.68 22.35
N ARG A 21 1.43 -11.70 22.70
CA ARG A 21 0.41 -12.37 21.92
C ARG A 21 -0.07 -11.50 20.75
N VAL A 22 0.03 -12.02 19.54
CA VAL A 22 -0.23 -11.29 18.29
C VAL A 22 -1.52 -11.79 17.64
N ALA A 23 -2.41 -10.87 17.20
CA ALA A 23 -3.48 -11.22 16.28
C ALA A 23 -3.09 -10.78 14.85
N VAL A 24 -3.24 -11.68 13.90
CA VAL A 24 -3.17 -11.35 12.47
C VAL A 24 -4.59 -11.06 11.99
N LEU A 25 -4.91 -9.77 11.73
CA LEU A 25 -6.20 -9.39 11.18
C LEU A 25 -6.22 -9.73 9.70
N LEU A 26 -7.13 -10.61 9.30
CA LEU A 26 -7.29 -11.11 7.93
C LEU A 26 -8.78 -11.22 7.58
N GLY A 27 -9.10 -11.42 6.29
CA GLY A 27 -10.47 -11.51 5.83
C GLY A 27 -11.13 -10.13 5.70
N GLY A 28 -12.02 -9.76 6.61
CA GLY A 28 -12.82 -8.52 6.54
C GLY A 28 -13.92 -8.57 5.49
N ASP A 29 -14.60 -7.41 5.26
CA ASP A 29 -15.79 -7.33 4.40
C ASP A 29 -15.52 -6.65 3.04
N SER A 30 -14.26 -6.33 2.71
CA SER A 30 -13.92 -5.66 1.46
C SER A 30 -13.98 -6.61 0.25
N SER A 31 -14.03 -6.05 -0.95
CA SER A 31 -13.91 -6.81 -2.20
C SER A 31 -12.56 -7.55 -2.34
N GLU A 32 -11.58 -7.25 -1.48
CA GLU A 32 -10.25 -7.86 -1.47
C GLU A 32 -10.11 -8.94 -0.38
N ARG A 33 -11.24 -9.42 0.18
CA ARG A 33 -11.28 -10.44 1.25
C ARG A 33 -10.42 -11.66 0.96
N GLU A 34 -10.51 -12.23 -0.24
CA GLU A 34 -9.75 -13.43 -0.62
C GLU A 34 -8.24 -13.19 -0.55
N ILE A 35 -7.78 -12.04 -1.04
CA ILE A 35 -6.36 -11.67 -0.98
C ILE A 35 -5.91 -11.44 0.47
N SER A 36 -6.79 -10.83 1.29
CA SER A 36 -6.54 -10.64 2.72
C SER A 36 -6.38 -11.98 3.47
N LEU A 37 -7.22 -12.96 3.17
CA LEU A 37 -7.10 -14.30 3.73
C LEU A 37 -5.77 -14.97 3.34
N LEU A 38 -5.39 -14.90 2.07
CA LEU A 38 -4.11 -15.47 1.58
C LEU A 38 -2.90 -14.75 2.21
N THR A 39 -2.91 -13.43 2.26
CA THR A 39 -1.86 -12.61 2.91
C THR A 39 -1.77 -12.97 4.40
N GLY A 40 -2.89 -12.96 5.10
CA GLY A 40 -2.92 -13.20 6.54
C GLY A 40 -2.48 -14.62 6.90
N GLN A 41 -2.88 -15.61 6.12
CA GLN A 41 -2.44 -16.99 6.32
C GLN A 41 -0.92 -17.15 6.14
N ALA A 42 -0.35 -16.56 5.08
CA ALA A 42 1.09 -16.60 4.85
C ALA A 42 1.88 -15.92 5.98
N VAL A 43 1.37 -14.78 6.49
CA VAL A 43 1.95 -14.07 7.63
C VAL A 43 1.86 -14.91 8.90
N LEU A 44 0.71 -15.52 9.19
CA LEU A 44 0.50 -16.35 10.38
C LEU A 44 1.46 -17.53 10.41
N GLU A 45 1.62 -18.20 9.28
CA GLU A 45 2.57 -19.31 9.14
C GLU A 45 4.03 -18.87 9.36
N ALA A 46 4.43 -17.71 8.83
CA ALA A 46 5.75 -17.15 9.00
C ALA A 46 6.02 -16.79 10.48
N LEU A 47 5.06 -16.17 11.16
CA LEU A 47 5.14 -15.88 12.59
C LEU A 47 5.29 -17.16 13.42
N GLY A 48 4.51 -18.20 13.09
CA GLY A 48 4.61 -19.51 13.74
C GLY A 48 6.00 -20.18 13.53
N ARG A 49 6.57 -20.14 12.33
CA ARG A 49 7.93 -20.63 12.07
C ARG A 49 9.01 -19.90 12.86
N ARG A 50 8.78 -18.62 13.17
CA ARG A 50 9.67 -17.78 13.98
C ARG A 50 9.38 -17.86 15.49
N GLY A 51 8.39 -18.67 15.91
CA GLY A 51 8.06 -18.90 17.34
C GLY A 51 7.29 -17.76 17.99
N VAL A 52 6.64 -16.88 17.22
CA VAL A 52 5.75 -15.83 17.74
C VAL A 52 4.40 -16.47 18.09
N ASP A 53 3.87 -16.16 19.29
CA ASP A 53 2.49 -16.54 19.67
C ASP A 53 1.49 -15.70 18.89
N ALA A 54 1.00 -16.26 17.76
CA ALA A 54 0.13 -15.57 16.84
C ALA A 54 -1.13 -16.36 16.52
N GLU A 55 -2.26 -15.67 16.40
CA GLU A 55 -3.55 -16.24 15.99
C GLU A 55 -4.21 -15.45 14.87
N ALA A 56 -5.02 -16.14 14.06
CA ALA A 56 -5.87 -15.52 13.06
C ALA A 56 -7.08 -14.84 13.72
N PHE A 57 -7.43 -13.65 13.22
CA PHE A 57 -8.61 -12.92 13.66
C PHE A 57 -9.30 -12.26 12.47
N ASP A 58 -10.53 -12.69 12.17
CA ASP A 58 -11.35 -12.10 11.12
C ASP A 58 -12.40 -11.15 11.74
N PRO A 59 -12.30 -9.82 11.49
CA PRO A 59 -13.23 -8.85 12.06
C PRO A 59 -14.64 -8.91 11.44
N SER A 60 -14.83 -9.60 10.32
CA SER A 60 -16.18 -9.87 9.77
C SER A 60 -16.93 -10.96 10.54
N GLU A 61 -16.21 -11.84 11.24
CA GLU A 61 -16.77 -12.95 12.01
C GLU A 61 -16.83 -12.65 13.51
N ARG A 62 -15.96 -11.75 14.00
CA ARG A 62 -15.79 -11.47 15.42
C ARG A 62 -15.61 -9.98 15.68
N PRO A 63 -16.27 -9.40 16.70
CA PRO A 63 -16.09 -8.00 17.04
C PRO A 63 -14.68 -7.72 17.60
N LEU A 64 -14.06 -6.59 17.18
CA LEU A 64 -12.69 -6.22 17.58
C LEU A 64 -12.48 -6.15 19.10
N GLN A 65 -13.53 -5.95 19.90
CA GLN A 65 -13.46 -5.96 21.37
C GLN A 65 -13.01 -7.30 21.95
N GLU A 66 -13.18 -8.41 21.21
CA GLU A 66 -12.70 -9.73 21.63
C GLU A 66 -11.17 -9.78 21.71
N LEU A 67 -10.45 -8.93 20.99
CA LEU A 67 -8.99 -8.82 21.10
C LEU A 67 -8.53 -8.57 22.56
N LEU A 68 -9.26 -7.73 23.30
CA LEU A 68 -8.98 -7.47 24.72
C LEU A 68 -9.25 -8.69 25.59
N GLN A 69 -10.35 -9.42 25.35
CA GLN A 69 -10.70 -10.63 26.12
C GLN A 69 -9.68 -11.73 25.87
N ARG A 70 -9.15 -11.83 24.66
CA ARG A 70 -8.11 -12.77 24.25
C ARG A 70 -6.69 -12.33 24.69
N ARG A 71 -6.57 -11.17 25.33
CA ARG A 71 -5.30 -10.58 25.79
C ARG A 71 -4.30 -10.39 24.64
N ILE A 72 -4.80 -9.96 23.47
CA ILE A 72 -3.93 -9.61 22.35
C ILE A 72 -3.15 -8.35 22.70
N GLU A 73 -1.83 -8.42 22.55
CA GLU A 73 -0.90 -7.34 22.89
C GLU A 73 -0.52 -6.51 21.67
N ARG A 74 -0.63 -7.09 20.47
CA ARG A 74 -0.35 -6.42 19.19
C ARG A 74 -1.12 -7.02 18.05
N VAL A 75 -1.24 -6.24 16.98
CA VAL A 75 -1.93 -6.64 15.76
C VAL A 75 -1.01 -6.52 14.56
N TRP A 76 -0.96 -7.58 13.76
CA TRP A 76 -0.47 -7.55 12.39
C TRP A 76 -1.67 -7.33 11.45
N ILE A 77 -1.72 -6.18 10.74
CA ILE A 77 -2.83 -5.87 9.83
C ILE A 77 -2.52 -6.49 8.46
N ALA A 78 -3.32 -7.49 8.06
CA ALA A 78 -3.32 -8.11 6.74
C ALA A 78 -4.66 -7.88 5.99
N LEU A 79 -5.47 -6.94 6.47
CA LEU A 79 -6.71 -6.54 5.82
C LEU A 79 -6.41 -5.65 4.62
N HIS A 80 -7.02 -5.94 3.47
CA HIS A 80 -6.88 -5.13 2.27
C HIS A 80 -8.17 -4.36 1.95
N GLY A 81 -8.00 -3.23 1.26
CA GLY A 81 -9.11 -2.38 0.85
C GLY A 81 -9.79 -1.59 1.98
N PRO A 82 -11.03 -1.12 1.75
CA PRO A 82 -11.80 -0.38 2.75
C PRO A 82 -11.96 -1.15 4.06
N GLY A 83 -11.85 -0.45 5.19
CA GLY A 83 -11.87 -1.04 6.53
C GLY A 83 -10.49 -1.50 7.01
N GLY A 84 -9.57 -1.89 6.10
CA GLY A 84 -8.21 -2.33 6.43
C GLY A 84 -7.13 -1.26 6.17
N GLU A 85 -7.27 -0.51 5.08
CA GLU A 85 -6.26 0.43 4.59
C GLU A 85 -6.66 1.90 4.72
N ASP A 86 -7.87 2.20 5.15
CA ASP A 86 -8.48 3.53 5.15
C ASP A 86 -8.45 4.27 6.49
N GLY A 87 -7.78 3.69 7.51
CA GLY A 87 -7.71 4.25 8.85
C GLY A 87 -8.80 3.77 9.81
N THR A 88 -9.80 3.03 9.32
CA THR A 88 -10.94 2.59 10.14
C THR A 88 -10.51 1.57 11.21
N VAL A 89 -9.85 0.49 10.82
CA VAL A 89 -9.36 -0.50 11.79
C VAL A 89 -8.25 0.07 12.67
N GLN A 90 -7.40 0.93 12.09
CA GLN A 90 -6.35 1.63 12.83
C GLN A 90 -6.94 2.47 13.97
N GLY A 91 -7.99 3.25 13.69
CA GLY A 91 -8.68 4.06 14.70
C GLY A 91 -9.35 3.21 15.78
N ALA A 92 -9.95 2.08 15.42
CA ALA A 92 -10.50 1.14 16.39
C ALA A 92 -9.42 0.55 17.30
N LEU A 93 -8.27 0.16 16.76
CA LEU A 93 -7.13 -0.38 17.52
C LEU A 93 -6.50 0.69 18.43
N GLU A 94 -6.39 1.93 17.98
CA GLU A 94 -5.94 3.05 18.83
C GLU A 94 -6.88 3.27 20.00
N TYR A 95 -8.20 3.25 19.76
CA TYR A 95 -9.19 3.38 20.84
C TYR A 95 -9.13 2.21 21.84
N LEU A 96 -8.88 0.99 21.36
CA LEU A 96 -8.69 -0.18 22.21
C LEU A 96 -7.33 -0.21 22.92
N GLY A 97 -6.41 0.65 22.55
CA GLY A 97 -5.05 0.68 23.12
C GLY A 97 -4.17 -0.47 22.65
N ILE A 98 -4.41 -1.04 21.48
CA ILE A 98 -3.65 -2.17 20.93
C ILE A 98 -2.71 -1.67 19.83
N PRO A 99 -1.37 -1.81 19.99
CA PRO A 99 -0.41 -1.48 18.93
C PRO A 99 -0.61 -2.36 17.69
N TYR A 100 -0.28 -1.80 16.52
CA TYR A 100 -0.46 -2.49 15.24
C TYR A 100 0.63 -2.13 14.24
N THR A 101 0.77 -2.92 13.17
CA THR A 101 1.76 -2.74 12.13
C THR A 101 1.39 -1.62 11.15
N GLY A 102 2.40 -0.92 10.64
CA GLY A 102 2.27 -0.02 9.50
C GLY A 102 1.75 1.38 9.85
N SER A 103 1.05 1.99 8.91
CA SER A 103 0.59 3.38 8.98
C SER A 103 -0.55 3.57 9.96
N GLY A 104 -0.59 4.76 10.61
CA GLY A 104 -1.69 5.14 11.49
C GLY A 104 -2.93 5.61 10.74
N VAL A 105 -3.91 6.09 11.51
CA VAL A 105 -5.20 6.57 10.99
C VAL A 105 -5.01 7.56 9.83
N MET A 106 -4.23 8.61 10.05
CA MET A 106 -4.03 9.66 9.04
C MET A 106 -3.32 9.12 7.81
N GLY A 107 -2.21 8.40 7.98
CA GLY A 107 -1.43 7.87 6.86
C GLY A 107 -2.20 6.86 6.03
N SER A 108 -2.99 5.99 6.68
CA SER A 108 -3.88 5.04 6.01
C SER A 108 -5.00 5.77 5.24
N ALA A 109 -5.70 6.71 5.88
CA ALA A 109 -6.80 7.43 5.25
C ALA A 109 -6.33 8.28 4.04
N ILE A 110 -5.17 8.93 4.15
CA ILE A 110 -4.60 9.70 3.04
C ILE A 110 -4.08 8.77 1.95
N GLY A 111 -3.36 7.70 2.31
CA GLY A 111 -2.84 6.72 1.36
C GLY A 111 -3.93 6.12 0.49
N MET A 112 -5.08 5.83 1.07
CA MET A 112 -6.24 5.31 0.36
C MET A 112 -6.86 6.35 -0.61
N ASP A 113 -6.81 7.65 -0.28
CA ASP A 113 -7.34 8.73 -1.12
C ASP A 113 -6.30 9.18 -2.17
N LYS A 114 -6.42 8.65 -3.36
CA LYS A 114 -5.47 8.91 -4.46
C LYS A 114 -5.35 10.40 -4.80
N LEU A 115 -6.44 11.17 -4.76
CA LEU A 115 -6.40 12.60 -5.07
C LEU A 115 -5.69 13.42 -3.97
N ARG A 116 -5.93 13.09 -2.69
CA ARG A 116 -5.23 13.75 -1.57
C ARG A 116 -3.76 13.39 -1.55
N THR A 117 -3.42 12.11 -1.74
CA THR A 117 -2.05 11.64 -1.88
C THR A 117 -1.30 12.39 -2.97
N LYS A 118 -1.88 12.53 -4.18
CA LYS A 118 -1.27 13.30 -5.28
C LYS A 118 -1.05 14.77 -4.95
N ARG A 119 -2.00 15.40 -4.28
CA ARG A 119 -1.85 16.82 -3.86
C ARG A 119 -0.71 17.00 -2.87
N LEU A 120 -0.60 16.13 -1.88
CA LEU A 120 0.48 16.17 -0.89
C LEU A 120 1.83 15.84 -1.51
N ALA A 121 1.90 14.84 -2.39
CA ALA A 121 3.10 14.50 -3.13
C ALA A 121 3.62 15.71 -3.95
N LYS A 122 2.73 16.39 -4.69
CA LYS A 122 3.08 17.63 -5.43
C LYS A 122 3.62 18.72 -4.51
N ALA A 123 3.06 18.89 -3.31
CA ALA A 123 3.50 19.90 -2.36
C ALA A 123 4.94 19.67 -1.84
N VAL A 124 5.43 18.46 -1.88
CA VAL A 124 6.82 18.11 -1.51
C VAL A 124 7.72 17.85 -2.73
N GLY A 125 7.27 18.27 -3.93
CA GLY A 125 8.07 18.19 -5.15
C GLY A 125 8.06 16.82 -5.86
N VAL A 126 7.21 15.90 -5.44
CA VAL A 126 7.01 14.61 -6.14
C VAL A 126 5.96 14.78 -7.23
N MET A 127 6.38 14.61 -8.47
CA MET A 127 5.49 14.74 -9.62
C MET A 127 4.47 13.60 -9.67
N THR A 128 3.27 13.93 -10.13
CA THR A 128 2.17 12.96 -10.39
C THR A 128 1.56 13.28 -11.74
N PRO A 129 0.89 12.34 -12.41
CA PRO A 129 0.08 12.68 -13.57
C PRO A 129 -0.95 13.75 -13.22
N GLU A 130 -1.28 14.62 -14.17
CA GLU A 130 -2.34 15.62 -13.97
C GLU A 130 -3.66 14.89 -13.72
N ALA A 131 -4.39 15.34 -12.71
CA ALA A 131 -5.64 14.71 -12.30
C ALA A 131 -6.67 15.74 -11.87
N MET A 132 -7.95 15.46 -12.10
CA MET A 132 -9.06 16.28 -11.64
C MET A 132 -10.24 15.42 -11.20
N PRO A 133 -10.99 15.85 -10.17
CA PRO A 133 -12.22 15.17 -9.77
C PRO A 133 -13.25 15.24 -10.90
N LEU A 134 -14.07 14.19 -10.99
CA LEU A 134 -15.27 14.16 -11.82
C LEU A 134 -16.49 14.03 -10.91
N THR A 135 -17.39 15.01 -11.00
CA THR A 135 -18.65 15.02 -10.24
C THR A 135 -19.84 14.60 -11.10
N GLY A 136 -19.67 14.62 -12.42
CA GLY A 136 -20.68 14.23 -13.40
C GLY A 136 -20.42 14.81 -14.79
N PRO A 137 -21.41 14.74 -15.69
CA PRO A 137 -21.31 15.20 -17.07
C PRO A 137 -20.76 16.61 -17.29
N PRO A 138 -21.05 17.61 -16.43
CA PRO A 138 -20.50 18.95 -16.62
C PRO A 138 -18.96 19.02 -16.59
N ASP A 139 -18.29 18.03 -15.99
CA ASP A 139 -16.83 18.02 -15.88
C ASP A 139 -16.14 17.37 -17.09
N PHE A 140 -16.90 16.70 -17.98
CA PHE A 140 -16.30 15.83 -19.00
C PHE A 140 -15.53 16.61 -20.07
N GLU A 141 -16.09 17.70 -20.57
CA GLU A 141 -15.42 18.55 -21.55
C GLU A 141 -14.15 19.16 -20.96
N LEU A 142 -14.23 19.67 -19.75
CA LEU A 142 -13.10 20.24 -19.03
C LEU A 142 -12.00 19.19 -18.79
N ALA A 143 -12.38 17.94 -18.47
CA ALA A 143 -11.43 16.85 -18.29
C ALA A 143 -10.66 16.55 -19.59
N ILE A 144 -11.36 16.50 -20.72
CA ILE A 144 -10.73 16.30 -22.03
C ILE A 144 -9.82 17.46 -22.40
N GLU A 145 -10.26 18.70 -22.17
CA GLU A 145 -9.47 19.91 -22.45
C GLU A 145 -8.16 19.92 -21.63
N ARG A 146 -8.25 19.67 -20.32
CA ARG A 146 -7.10 19.77 -19.40
C ARG A 146 -6.15 18.58 -19.48
N LEU A 147 -6.70 17.38 -19.48
CA LEU A 147 -5.90 16.15 -19.33
C LEU A 147 -5.46 15.58 -20.69
N ARG A 148 -6.16 15.94 -21.77
CA ARG A 148 -6.01 15.40 -23.13
C ARG A 148 -6.33 13.90 -23.16
N LEU A 149 -6.64 13.41 -24.37
CA LEU A 149 -6.82 11.98 -24.61
C LEU A 149 -5.50 11.36 -25.09
N PRO A 150 -5.19 10.13 -24.70
CA PRO A 150 -5.97 9.30 -23.79
C PRO A 150 -5.87 9.77 -22.34
N LEU A 151 -6.91 9.51 -21.56
CA LEU A 151 -6.92 9.68 -20.11
C LEU A 151 -7.41 8.39 -19.44
N ILE A 152 -7.32 8.31 -18.11
CA ILE A 152 -7.88 7.19 -17.36
C ILE A 152 -8.84 7.72 -16.28
N VAL A 153 -10.02 7.10 -16.17
CA VAL A 153 -10.98 7.36 -15.10
C VAL A 153 -10.79 6.32 -14.01
N LYS A 154 -10.74 6.79 -12.77
CA LYS A 154 -10.44 5.96 -11.59
C LYS A 154 -11.40 6.25 -10.45
N PRO A 155 -11.78 5.23 -9.65
CA PRO A 155 -12.33 5.45 -8.32
C PRO A 155 -11.24 6.02 -7.39
N GLY A 156 -11.64 6.85 -6.41
CA GLY A 156 -10.72 7.57 -5.52
C GLY A 156 -10.05 6.71 -4.48
N SER A 157 -10.78 5.69 -3.96
CA SER A 157 -10.40 4.90 -2.78
C SER A 157 -10.55 3.39 -2.96
N GLN A 158 -10.52 2.90 -4.21
CA GLN A 158 -10.53 1.46 -4.48
C GLN A 158 -9.12 0.96 -4.83
N GLY A 159 -8.80 -0.23 -4.33
CA GLY A 159 -7.59 -0.97 -4.67
C GLY A 159 -7.74 -1.81 -5.96
N SER A 160 -6.71 -2.56 -6.28
CA SER A 160 -6.70 -3.64 -7.28
C SER A 160 -7.23 -3.25 -8.67
N SER A 161 -7.17 -1.97 -9.06
CA SER A 161 -7.62 -1.44 -10.36
C SER A 161 -9.10 -1.66 -10.69
N VAL A 162 -9.93 -1.96 -9.70
CA VAL A 162 -11.39 -2.15 -9.86
C VAL A 162 -12.03 -0.83 -10.30
N GLY A 163 -12.87 -0.85 -11.34
CA GLY A 163 -13.59 0.32 -11.84
C GLY A 163 -12.74 1.32 -12.63
N MET A 164 -11.48 1.01 -12.93
CA MET A 164 -10.60 1.86 -13.75
C MET A 164 -10.87 1.63 -15.25
N THR A 165 -10.92 2.72 -16.03
CA THR A 165 -11.15 2.65 -17.47
C THR A 165 -10.26 3.65 -18.22
N LYS A 166 -9.46 3.17 -19.16
CA LYS A 166 -8.75 4.00 -20.14
C LYS A 166 -9.74 4.55 -21.15
N VAL A 167 -9.70 5.86 -21.37
CA VAL A 167 -10.56 6.60 -22.31
C VAL A 167 -9.70 7.13 -23.45
N GLU A 168 -9.94 6.64 -24.64
CA GLU A 168 -9.21 7.02 -25.86
C GLU A 168 -10.01 7.98 -26.74
N ARG A 169 -11.34 8.00 -26.58
CA ARG A 169 -12.28 8.86 -27.30
C ARG A 169 -13.30 9.46 -26.33
N ALA A 170 -13.74 10.68 -26.62
CA ALA A 170 -14.64 11.45 -25.74
C ALA A 170 -15.93 10.70 -25.38
N GLU A 171 -16.47 9.94 -26.34
CA GLU A 171 -17.73 9.19 -26.19
C GLU A 171 -17.66 8.07 -25.13
N GLN A 172 -16.44 7.65 -24.76
CA GLN A 172 -16.23 6.61 -23.74
C GLN A 172 -16.32 7.17 -22.31
N LEU A 173 -16.14 8.48 -22.14
CA LEU A 173 -16.02 9.10 -20.80
C LEU A 173 -17.26 8.91 -19.91
N PRO A 174 -18.51 9.04 -20.42
CA PRO A 174 -19.69 8.77 -19.61
C PRO A 174 -19.75 7.34 -19.06
N GLY A 175 -19.42 6.35 -19.90
CA GLY A 175 -19.37 4.93 -19.50
C GLY A 175 -18.26 4.67 -18.47
N ALA A 176 -17.08 5.24 -18.68
CA ALA A 176 -15.96 5.14 -17.76
C ALA A 176 -16.28 5.76 -16.38
N TYR A 177 -16.92 6.93 -16.37
CA TYR A 177 -17.40 7.57 -15.15
C TYR A 177 -18.42 6.69 -14.42
N ALA A 178 -19.41 6.15 -15.14
CA ALA A 178 -20.44 5.29 -14.56
C ALA A 178 -19.84 4.03 -13.91
N ALA A 179 -18.86 3.40 -14.56
CA ALA A 179 -18.15 2.23 -14.04
C ALA A 179 -17.41 2.54 -12.73
N ALA A 180 -16.64 3.63 -12.67
CA ALA A 180 -15.94 4.06 -11.48
C ALA A 180 -16.92 4.48 -10.37
N ARG A 181 -18.01 5.18 -10.72
CA ARG A 181 -19.03 5.66 -9.79
C ARG A 181 -19.85 4.53 -9.16
N ALA A 182 -19.96 3.40 -9.82
CA ALA A 182 -20.64 2.21 -9.30
C ALA A 182 -19.90 1.59 -8.09
N VAL A 183 -18.58 1.80 -7.98
CA VAL A 183 -17.73 1.20 -6.93
C VAL A 183 -17.21 2.23 -5.91
N ASP A 184 -17.29 3.53 -6.23
CA ASP A 184 -16.79 4.58 -5.33
C ASP A 184 -17.60 5.87 -5.47
N ARG A 185 -17.73 6.60 -4.36
CA ARG A 185 -18.36 7.93 -4.37
C ARG A 185 -17.46 9.00 -4.95
N VAL A 186 -16.15 8.84 -4.87
CA VAL A 186 -15.15 9.74 -5.42
C VAL A 186 -14.66 9.17 -6.73
N VAL A 187 -14.82 9.93 -7.81
CA VAL A 187 -14.30 9.59 -9.14
C VAL A 187 -13.41 10.71 -9.63
N PHE A 188 -12.33 10.36 -10.29
CA PHE A 188 -11.44 11.33 -10.92
C PHE A 188 -10.93 10.85 -12.26
N ALA A 189 -10.57 11.79 -13.12
CA ALA A 189 -9.82 11.56 -14.34
C ALA A 189 -8.34 11.92 -14.13
N GLU A 190 -7.47 11.21 -14.82
CA GLU A 190 -6.02 11.40 -14.80
C GLU A 190 -5.45 11.28 -16.20
N SER A 191 -4.46 12.12 -16.55
CA SER A 191 -3.73 12.00 -17.81
C SER A 191 -3.09 10.62 -17.91
N TRP A 192 -3.28 9.97 -19.07
CA TRP A 192 -2.64 8.69 -19.33
C TRP A 192 -1.12 8.87 -19.44
N VAL A 193 -0.37 8.08 -18.73
CA VAL A 193 1.09 8.04 -18.82
C VAL A 193 1.53 6.83 -19.60
N THR A 194 2.30 7.05 -20.66
CA THR A 194 2.96 5.98 -21.41
C THR A 194 4.42 5.90 -20.98
N GLY A 195 4.84 4.73 -20.51
CA GLY A 195 6.20 4.53 -20.03
C GLY A 195 6.39 3.23 -19.29
N ALA A 196 7.47 3.12 -18.53
CA ALA A 196 7.77 1.96 -17.72
C ALA A 196 7.17 2.10 -16.32
N GLU A 197 6.62 1.00 -15.80
CA GLU A 197 6.05 0.95 -14.45
C GLU A 197 7.10 0.43 -13.46
N TYR A 198 7.24 1.14 -12.33
CA TYR A 198 8.13 0.78 -11.25
C TYR A 198 7.39 0.80 -9.92
N THR A 199 7.78 -0.11 -9.04
CA THR A 199 7.29 -0.12 -7.67
C THR A 199 8.44 -0.22 -6.69
N LEU A 200 8.30 0.44 -5.54
CA LEU A 200 9.25 0.42 -4.45
C LEU A 200 8.55 0.01 -3.16
N ALA A 201 9.04 -1.06 -2.56
CA ALA A 201 8.67 -1.39 -1.19
C ALA A 201 9.46 -0.50 -0.22
N LEU A 202 8.77 -0.03 0.80
CA LEU A 202 9.32 0.80 1.87
C LEU A 202 9.19 0.04 3.19
N LEU A 203 10.26 0.04 3.99
CA LEU A 203 10.29 -0.64 5.28
C LEU A 203 11.14 0.16 6.27
N LYS A 204 10.53 0.57 7.38
CA LYS A 204 11.19 1.28 8.49
C LYS A 204 12.00 2.50 8.03
N GLY A 205 11.43 3.28 7.09
CA GLY A 205 12.06 4.50 6.56
C GLY A 205 13.10 4.29 5.48
N GLU A 206 13.25 3.07 4.96
CA GLU A 206 14.16 2.76 3.85
C GLU A 206 13.41 2.18 2.65
N ALA A 207 13.93 2.43 1.45
CA ALA A 207 13.44 1.83 0.22
C ALA A 207 14.21 0.54 -0.08
N LEU A 208 13.48 -0.53 -0.37
CA LEU A 208 14.03 -1.79 -0.88
C LEU A 208 14.31 -1.64 -2.40
N PRO A 209 15.08 -2.56 -3.01
CA PRO A 209 15.33 -2.54 -4.44
C PRO A 209 14.05 -2.40 -5.25
N SER A 210 14.04 -1.46 -6.21
CA SER A 210 12.87 -1.25 -7.04
C SER A 210 12.60 -2.44 -7.96
N ILE A 211 11.33 -2.59 -8.33
CA ILE A 211 10.88 -3.62 -9.28
C ILE A 211 10.33 -2.90 -10.50
N ARG A 212 10.75 -3.31 -11.69
CA ARG A 212 10.13 -2.93 -12.95
C ARG A 212 9.08 -3.96 -13.32
N ILE A 213 7.88 -3.48 -13.64
CA ILE A 213 6.74 -4.30 -14.03
C ILE A 213 6.57 -4.21 -15.54
N GLU A 214 6.58 -5.33 -16.22
CA GLU A 214 6.40 -5.45 -17.66
C GLU A 214 5.15 -6.30 -17.92
N THR A 215 4.06 -5.67 -18.35
CA THR A 215 2.82 -6.37 -18.72
C THR A 215 2.50 -6.16 -20.20
N PRO A 216 2.01 -7.18 -20.90
CA PRO A 216 1.53 -7.02 -22.28
C PRO A 216 0.19 -6.28 -22.36
N ARG A 217 -0.46 -6.01 -21.24
CA ARG A 217 -1.76 -5.31 -21.16
C ARG A 217 -1.58 -3.78 -21.22
N ALA A 218 -2.69 -3.07 -21.43
CA ALA A 218 -2.68 -1.61 -21.44
C ALA A 218 -2.19 -1.00 -20.12
N PHE A 219 -2.45 -1.67 -18.98
CA PHE A 219 -1.95 -1.31 -17.65
C PHE A 219 -1.98 -2.53 -16.73
N TYR A 220 -1.32 -2.43 -15.57
CA TYR A 220 -1.22 -3.46 -14.55
C TYR A 220 -2.54 -3.55 -13.75
N ASP A 221 -3.54 -4.23 -14.34
CA ASP A 221 -4.88 -4.40 -13.79
C ASP A 221 -4.99 -5.63 -12.86
N TYR A 222 -6.21 -5.87 -12.35
CA TYR A 222 -6.51 -6.98 -11.44
C TYR A 222 -6.08 -8.35 -12.02
N GLU A 223 -6.39 -8.57 -13.31
CA GLU A 223 -6.02 -9.83 -13.96
C GLU A 223 -4.49 -9.98 -14.07
N ALA A 224 -3.78 -8.91 -14.42
CA ALA A 224 -2.31 -8.91 -14.47
C ALA A 224 -1.67 -9.09 -13.09
N LYS A 225 -2.37 -8.66 -12.02
CA LYS A 225 -1.87 -8.78 -10.62
C LYS A 225 -2.05 -10.18 -10.04
N TYR A 226 -3.15 -10.86 -10.35
CA TYR A 226 -3.56 -12.05 -9.60
C TYR A 226 -3.90 -13.30 -10.43
N LEU A 227 -4.22 -13.13 -11.72
CA LEU A 227 -4.76 -14.22 -12.53
C LEU A 227 -3.86 -14.65 -13.70
N ARG A 228 -2.88 -13.84 -14.07
CA ARG A 228 -2.04 -14.08 -15.23
C ARG A 228 -0.57 -14.29 -14.87
N GLU A 229 0.09 -15.16 -15.64
CA GLU A 229 1.51 -15.46 -15.49
C GLU A 229 2.39 -14.73 -16.53
N ASP A 230 1.80 -13.94 -17.43
CA ASP A 230 2.51 -13.24 -18.50
C ASP A 230 3.05 -11.85 -18.07
N THR A 231 2.82 -11.41 -16.83
CA THR A 231 3.48 -10.25 -16.24
C THR A 231 4.89 -10.61 -15.80
N ARG A 232 5.87 -9.87 -16.29
CA ARG A 232 7.27 -10.04 -15.92
C ARG A 232 7.68 -9.01 -14.87
N TYR A 233 8.32 -9.50 -13.83
CA TYR A 233 8.89 -8.65 -12.77
C TYR A 233 10.42 -8.70 -12.83
N VAL A 234 11.05 -7.56 -13.00
CA VAL A 234 12.52 -7.43 -12.99
C VAL A 234 12.94 -6.82 -11.66
N CYS A 235 13.57 -7.61 -10.81
CA CYS A 235 13.99 -7.18 -9.46
C CYS A 235 15.45 -7.64 -9.19
N PRO A 236 16.40 -6.76 -8.92
CA PRO A 236 16.34 -5.29 -9.02
C PRO A 236 15.96 -4.81 -10.43
N SER A 237 15.34 -3.64 -10.53
CA SER A 237 14.71 -3.12 -11.76
C SER A 237 15.64 -2.85 -12.95
N GLY A 238 16.94 -2.84 -12.72
CA GLY A 238 17.96 -2.50 -13.72
C GLY A 238 18.19 -1.00 -13.93
N LEU A 239 17.59 -0.13 -13.10
CA LEU A 239 17.90 1.29 -13.08
C LEU A 239 19.38 1.53 -12.72
N SER A 240 19.97 2.61 -13.25
CA SER A 240 21.30 3.04 -12.80
C SER A 240 21.25 3.45 -11.32
N GLY A 241 22.36 3.31 -10.60
CA GLY A 241 22.43 3.68 -9.19
C GLY A 241 21.91 5.09 -8.86
N PRO A 242 22.22 6.14 -9.65
CA PRO A 242 21.64 7.47 -9.47
C PRO A 242 20.12 7.50 -9.67
N ALA A 243 19.58 6.81 -10.69
CA ALA A 243 18.14 6.77 -10.96
C ALA A 243 17.38 5.99 -9.87
N GLU A 244 17.94 4.88 -9.40
CA GLU A 244 17.40 4.10 -8.29
C GLU A 244 17.30 4.96 -7.01
N ARG A 245 18.39 5.67 -6.65
CA ARG A 245 18.41 6.59 -5.49
C ARG A 245 17.41 7.73 -5.63
N HIS A 246 17.28 8.28 -6.84
CA HIS A 246 16.32 9.35 -7.09
C HIS A 246 14.87 8.83 -6.89
N LEU A 247 14.53 7.69 -7.50
CA LEU A 247 13.20 7.10 -7.37
C LEU A 247 12.90 6.75 -5.92
N ALA A 248 13.86 6.18 -5.18
CA ALA A 248 13.73 5.89 -3.75
C ALA A 248 13.49 7.15 -2.91
N SER A 249 14.19 8.26 -3.21
CA SER A 249 13.98 9.53 -2.50
C SER A 249 12.59 10.12 -2.72
N LEU A 250 12.04 9.98 -3.94
CA LEU A 250 10.68 10.41 -4.26
C LEU A 250 9.64 9.55 -3.55
N ALA A 251 9.85 8.22 -3.51
CA ALA A 251 8.96 7.29 -2.82
C ALA A 251 8.88 7.60 -1.31
N LEU A 252 10.03 7.79 -0.66
CA LEU A 252 10.10 8.16 0.76
C LEU A 252 9.44 9.50 1.03
N ALA A 253 9.71 10.52 0.19
CA ALA A 253 9.10 11.85 0.35
C ALA A 253 7.58 11.82 0.20
N ALA A 254 7.04 11.05 -0.77
CA ALA A 254 5.61 10.90 -0.94
C ALA A 254 4.95 10.16 0.22
N PHE A 255 5.62 9.11 0.72
CA PHE A 255 5.14 8.30 1.85
C PHE A 255 5.08 9.13 3.13
N GLU A 256 6.13 9.88 3.43
CA GLU A 256 6.19 10.81 4.56
C GLU A 256 5.14 11.92 4.44
N ALA A 257 4.98 12.52 3.25
CA ALA A 257 3.98 13.58 3.02
C ALA A 257 2.55 13.11 3.25
N ALA A 258 2.25 11.85 2.97
CA ALA A 258 0.97 11.23 3.28
C ALA A 258 0.81 10.88 4.77
N GLY A 259 1.85 11.03 5.59
CA GLY A 259 1.87 10.58 6.98
C GLY A 259 1.86 9.06 7.10
N ALA A 260 2.28 8.36 6.06
CA ALA A 260 2.41 6.91 6.08
C ALA A 260 3.71 6.51 6.80
N GLU A 261 3.67 5.38 7.51
CA GLU A 261 4.75 4.95 8.41
C GLU A 261 4.96 3.43 8.35
N GLY A 262 6.08 3.01 8.90
CA GLY A 262 6.40 1.61 9.17
C GLY A 262 6.78 0.85 7.90
N TRP A 263 5.84 0.51 7.05
CA TRP A 263 6.05 -0.19 5.79
C TRP A 263 4.95 0.14 4.78
N GLY A 264 5.23 -0.13 3.52
CA GLY A 264 4.27 0.10 2.45
C GLY A 264 4.92 -0.02 1.07
N ARG A 265 4.25 0.51 0.06
CA ARG A 265 4.69 0.48 -1.34
C ARG A 265 4.31 1.79 -2.04
N ALA A 266 5.20 2.28 -2.88
CA ALA A 266 4.94 3.42 -3.76
C ALA A 266 5.08 2.99 -5.23
N ASP A 267 4.08 3.31 -6.04
CA ASP A 267 4.00 2.89 -7.44
C ASP A 267 4.20 4.11 -8.37
N PHE A 268 5.06 3.97 -9.36
CA PHE A 268 5.46 5.03 -10.28
C PHE A 268 5.33 4.60 -11.73
N MET A 269 4.96 5.54 -12.59
CA MET A 269 5.24 5.47 -14.02
C MET A 269 6.43 6.37 -14.35
N VAL A 270 7.35 5.89 -15.16
CA VAL A 270 8.44 6.71 -15.72
C VAL A 270 8.12 6.99 -17.17
N ASP A 271 7.83 8.24 -17.48
CA ASP A 271 7.40 8.66 -18.82
C ASP A 271 8.52 8.60 -19.88
N GLY A 272 8.17 8.88 -21.13
CA GLY A 272 9.11 8.86 -22.26
C GLY A 272 10.26 9.89 -22.16
N ALA A 273 10.15 10.87 -21.24
CA ALA A 273 11.20 11.82 -20.92
C ALA A 273 12.06 11.41 -19.71
N GLY A 274 11.80 10.21 -19.15
CA GLY A 274 12.52 9.69 -17.99
C GLY A 274 12.06 10.29 -16.65
N ARG A 275 10.91 10.97 -16.60
CA ARG A 275 10.39 11.60 -15.37
C ARG A 275 9.55 10.61 -14.56
N PRO A 276 9.90 10.34 -13.29
CA PRO A 276 9.07 9.54 -12.42
C PRO A 276 7.80 10.30 -12.01
N LEU A 277 6.66 9.66 -12.14
CA LEU A 277 5.33 10.19 -11.80
C LEU A 277 4.68 9.22 -10.81
N LEU A 278 4.45 9.67 -9.58
CA LEU A 278 3.78 8.85 -8.56
C LEU A 278 2.33 8.57 -8.96
N ILE A 279 1.98 7.32 -8.97
CA ILE A 279 0.62 6.85 -9.23
C ILE A 279 -0.17 6.73 -7.94
N GLU A 280 0.35 5.97 -6.97
CA GLU A 280 -0.28 5.74 -5.68
C GLU A 280 0.74 5.30 -4.62
N ILE A 281 0.34 5.35 -3.36
CA ILE A 281 0.97 4.66 -2.25
C ILE A 281 0.01 3.62 -1.68
N ASN A 282 0.56 2.53 -1.16
CA ASN A 282 -0.19 1.44 -0.58
C ASN A 282 0.38 1.16 0.82
N THR A 283 -0.48 1.26 1.84
CA THR A 283 -0.07 1.16 3.25
C THR A 283 -0.15 -0.24 3.85
N VAL A 284 -0.86 -1.16 3.18
CA VAL A 284 -0.91 -2.59 3.53
C VAL A 284 -0.78 -3.43 2.25
N PRO A 285 0.40 -3.44 1.61
CA PRO A 285 0.60 -4.21 0.39
C PRO A 285 0.51 -5.72 0.64
N GLY A 286 0.15 -6.49 -0.40
CA GLY A 286 0.05 -7.94 -0.32
C GLY A 286 1.34 -8.63 0.12
N MET A 287 1.21 -9.73 0.87
CA MET A 287 2.29 -10.53 1.43
C MET A 287 2.14 -12.02 1.05
N THR A 288 1.84 -12.29 -0.20
CA THR A 288 1.87 -13.65 -0.75
C THR A 288 3.22 -13.95 -1.42
N GLY A 289 3.46 -15.19 -1.80
CA GLY A 289 4.71 -15.59 -2.44
C GLY A 289 5.04 -14.87 -3.77
N HIS A 290 4.03 -14.30 -4.43
CA HIS A 290 4.14 -13.54 -5.69
C HIS A 290 4.05 -12.02 -5.48
N SER A 291 3.87 -11.57 -4.23
CA SER A 291 3.71 -10.14 -3.93
C SER A 291 5.03 -9.37 -4.07
N LEU A 292 4.91 -8.10 -4.46
CA LEU A 292 6.05 -7.24 -4.82
C LEU A 292 6.94 -6.91 -3.62
N VAL A 293 6.36 -6.72 -2.42
CA VAL A 293 7.15 -6.41 -1.22
C VAL A 293 8.04 -7.58 -0.81
N PRO A 294 7.55 -8.84 -0.71
CA PRO A 294 8.41 -10.01 -0.51
C PRO A 294 9.46 -10.20 -1.60
N MET A 295 9.14 -9.87 -2.86
CA MET A 295 10.10 -9.94 -3.96
C MET A 295 11.27 -8.95 -3.77
N ALA A 296 10.95 -7.68 -3.46
CA ALA A 296 11.94 -6.65 -3.18
C ALA A 296 12.80 -7.00 -1.95
N ALA A 297 12.17 -7.51 -0.89
CA ALA A 297 12.87 -7.95 0.32
C ALA A 297 13.87 -9.08 0.03
N ARG A 298 13.47 -10.08 -0.74
CA ARG A 298 14.36 -11.18 -1.16
C ARG A 298 15.56 -10.67 -1.96
N ALA A 299 15.34 -9.69 -2.85
CA ALA A 299 16.43 -9.05 -3.60
C ALA A 299 17.40 -8.28 -2.70
N ALA A 300 16.92 -7.80 -1.54
CA ALA A 300 17.74 -7.18 -0.49
C ALA A 300 18.38 -8.20 0.49
N GLY A 301 18.18 -9.50 0.27
CA GLY A 301 18.71 -10.55 1.17
C GLY A 301 17.86 -10.82 2.41
N ILE A 302 16.61 -10.35 2.44
CA ILE A 302 15.65 -10.54 3.53
C ILE A 302 14.69 -11.65 3.12
N ASP A 303 14.68 -12.77 3.83
CA ASP A 303 13.68 -13.82 3.59
C ASP A 303 12.28 -13.40 4.05
N PHE A 304 11.28 -14.18 3.67
CA PHE A 304 9.88 -13.85 3.96
C PHE A 304 9.59 -13.80 5.46
N ASP A 305 10.09 -14.75 6.22
CA ASP A 305 9.84 -14.84 7.66
C ASP A 305 10.51 -13.67 8.40
N GLU A 306 11.70 -13.28 7.98
CA GLU A 306 12.38 -12.10 8.48
C GLU A 306 11.63 -10.81 8.11
N LEU A 307 11.14 -10.70 6.88
CA LEU A 307 10.32 -9.56 6.45
C LEU A 307 9.07 -9.41 7.34
N VAL A 308 8.37 -10.51 7.60
CA VAL A 308 7.16 -10.51 8.45
C VAL A 308 7.48 -10.03 9.86
N LEU A 309 8.59 -10.47 10.47
CA LEU A 309 9.03 -9.97 11.77
C LEU A 309 9.36 -8.47 11.73
N ARG A 310 10.06 -7.99 10.70
CA ARG A 310 10.41 -6.58 10.56
C ARG A 310 9.21 -5.67 10.36
N VAL A 311 8.17 -6.16 9.68
CA VAL A 311 6.88 -5.47 9.61
C VAL A 311 6.21 -5.47 11.00
N LEU A 312 6.24 -6.59 11.74
CA LEU A 312 5.69 -6.65 13.10
C LEU A 312 6.39 -5.67 14.04
N GLU A 313 7.71 -5.48 13.90
CA GLU A 313 8.49 -4.49 14.68
C GLU A 313 7.99 -3.05 14.50
N THR A 314 7.33 -2.72 13.38
CA THR A 314 6.77 -1.38 13.19
C THR A 314 5.69 -1.05 14.21
N SER A 315 5.09 -2.06 14.84
CA SER A 315 4.13 -1.89 15.94
C SER A 315 4.73 -1.39 17.25
N PHE A 316 6.05 -1.47 17.46
CA PHE A 316 6.70 -0.96 18.67
C PHE A 316 6.72 0.57 18.76
N VAL A 317 6.70 1.26 17.63
CA VAL A 317 6.70 2.73 17.57
C VAL A 317 5.37 3.30 18.07
N ARG A 318 4.29 2.52 18.00
CA ARG A 318 2.94 2.92 18.39
C ARG A 318 2.66 2.50 19.83
N ARG A 319 2.96 3.39 20.76
CA ARG A 319 2.37 3.31 22.11
C ARG A 319 1.06 4.08 22.07
N PRO A 320 -0.11 3.42 22.27
CA PRO A 320 -1.37 4.15 22.38
C PRO A 320 -1.25 5.09 23.57
N ALA A 321 -1.45 6.37 23.33
CA ALA A 321 -1.67 7.33 24.40
C ALA A 321 -3.09 7.13 24.98
N VAL A 322 -3.32 6.06 25.74
CA VAL A 322 -4.51 5.96 26.58
C VAL A 322 -4.20 6.68 27.89
N PRO A 323 -4.79 7.86 28.14
CA PRO A 323 -4.62 8.52 29.42
C PRO A 323 -5.22 7.61 30.51
N GLY A 324 -4.39 7.12 31.42
CA GLY A 324 -4.87 6.46 32.64
C GLY A 324 -4.49 5.00 32.87
N ARG A 325 -3.83 4.29 31.95
CA ARG A 325 -3.24 2.99 32.26
C ARG A 325 -1.88 3.20 32.94
N LYS A 326 -1.86 3.13 34.28
CA LYS A 326 -0.62 3.09 35.02
C LYS A 326 0.18 1.85 34.56
N GLU A 327 1.43 2.08 34.20
CA GLU A 327 2.41 1.01 34.01
C GLU A 327 2.43 0.18 35.29
N SER A 328 1.96 -1.05 35.25
CA SER A 328 2.28 -2.03 36.28
C SER A 328 3.76 -2.39 36.11
N ARG A 329 4.57 -1.88 37.03
CA ARG A 329 5.98 -2.23 37.17
C ARG A 329 6.14 -3.71 37.51
#